data_1bcf54163d5ebd64fa9fbc82b1487a16
#
_entry.id   1bcf54163d5ebd64fa9fbc82b1487a16
#
_cell.length_a   1.000
_cell.length_b   1.000
_cell.length_c   1.000
_cell.angle_alpha   90.00
_cell.angle_beta   90.00
_cell.angle_gamma   90.00
#
_symmetry.space_group_name_H-M   'P 1'
#
loop_
_entity.id
_entity.type
_entity.pdbx_description
1 polymer ?
#
loop_
_entity_poly.entity_id
_entity_poly.type
_entity_poly.pdbx_seq_one_letter_code
_entity_poly.pdbx_strand_id
1 'polypeptide(L)'
;MSDFLRDVIKNAGNEYASIVDDGVEAGDVDSFIDTGSYIFNALLSGSVNGGLPSNKITAIAGESATGKTYFLMGIVKNFLDADPDAGVIYFESESAITRNMVVDRGIDPKRMVIFPVTTVQEFRTQAIRVIDDYMAQNEIDRKPLFLCLDSLGMLSTTKEVEDTTDGKETRDMTRAQVLKAAFRVLTLKLGRAKVPMVVTNHTYESMGLFSTKEMGGGSGLKYAASSIIYLSKKKEKDGTEVIGNIIHCKNHKSRLTKENKMVDVRLTYDKGLDRYYGLLELAEKYEVFKKVSTRYELPDGSKQFGKAILNDPETYFTEDIMHKLDLAAETEFKYGAGSEETIQDSDD
;
A
#
# COMPACT_ATOMS: atom_id res chain seq x y z
N MET A 1 1.20 -40.03 1.59
CA MET A 1 0.34 -39.08 0.83
C MET A 1 1.16 -38.01 0.09
N SER A 2 2.26 -37.51 0.67
CA SER A 2 3.16 -36.51 0.04
C SER A 2 3.79 -36.99 -1.28
N ASP A 3 4.17 -38.28 -1.38
CA ASP A 3 4.87 -38.81 -2.57
C ASP A 3 3.96 -38.79 -3.80
N PHE A 4 2.69 -39.10 -3.67
CA PHE A 4 1.73 -39.03 -4.78
C PHE A 4 1.60 -37.58 -5.34
N LEU A 5 1.46 -36.59 -4.47
CA LEU A 5 1.34 -35.19 -4.91
C LEU A 5 2.63 -34.68 -5.58
N ARG A 6 3.80 -35.10 -5.08
CA ARG A 6 5.10 -34.76 -5.69
C ARG A 6 5.25 -35.36 -7.09
N ASP A 7 4.80 -36.59 -7.29
CA ASP A 7 4.76 -37.22 -8.61
C ASP A 7 3.83 -36.49 -9.57
N VAL A 8 2.66 -36.04 -9.09
CA VAL A 8 1.73 -35.24 -9.90
C VAL A 8 2.38 -33.91 -10.34
N ILE A 9 3.05 -33.20 -9.42
CA ILE A 9 3.75 -31.94 -9.75
C ILE A 9 4.83 -32.20 -10.81
N LYS A 10 5.66 -33.20 -10.63
CA LYS A 10 6.73 -33.57 -11.56
C LYS A 10 6.18 -33.88 -12.95
N ASN A 11 5.08 -34.63 -13.02
CA ASN A 11 4.48 -35.05 -14.30
C ASN A 11 3.74 -33.90 -14.99
N ALA A 12 3.22 -32.92 -14.22
CA ALA A 12 2.53 -31.74 -14.77
C ALA A 12 3.47 -30.75 -15.47
N GLY A 13 4.78 -30.80 -15.19
CA GLY A 13 5.78 -29.92 -15.80
C GLY A 13 5.60 -28.44 -15.47
N ASN A 14 4.97 -28.12 -14.36
CA ASN A 14 4.81 -26.75 -13.86
C ASN A 14 5.85 -26.49 -12.76
N GLU A 15 6.88 -25.73 -13.07
CA GLU A 15 8.00 -25.40 -12.16
C GLU A 15 7.57 -24.61 -10.91
N TYR A 16 6.39 -23.96 -10.96
CA TYR A 16 5.84 -23.16 -9.85
C TYR A 16 4.78 -23.93 -9.04
N ALA A 17 4.55 -25.18 -9.34
CA ALA A 17 3.63 -25.99 -8.55
C ALA A 17 4.31 -26.42 -7.25
N SER A 18 3.64 -26.24 -6.12
CA SER A 18 4.14 -26.63 -4.80
C SER A 18 3.06 -27.34 -3.99
N ILE A 19 3.48 -28.12 -3.01
CA ILE A 19 2.61 -28.56 -1.93
C ILE A 19 2.45 -27.37 -0.98
N VAL A 20 1.22 -27.09 -0.51
CA VAL A 20 0.96 -25.91 0.35
C VAL A 20 1.82 -25.90 1.60
N ASP A 21 2.16 -27.07 2.16
CA ASP A 21 3.05 -27.24 3.32
C ASP A 21 4.50 -26.76 3.02
N ASP A 22 4.93 -26.86 1.76
CA ASP A 22 6.23 -26.37 1.30
C ASP A 22 6.22 -24.85 0.95
N GLY A 23 5.06 -24.18 1.12
CA GLY A 23 4.82 -22.78 0.77
C GLY A 23 4.20 -22.59 -0.62
N VAL A 24 3.67 -21.39 -0.88
CA VAL A 24 3.06 -20.99 -2.17
C VAL A 24 3.79 -19.78 -2.70
N GLU A 25 4.79 -19.99 -3.56
CA GLU A 25 5.77 -18.99 -4.02
C GLU A 25 5.19 -17.63 -4.40
N ALA A 26 4.19 -17.60 -5.29
CA ALA A 26 3.54 -16.34 -5.69
C ALA A 26 2.40 -15.90 -4.75
N GLY A 27 1.96 -16.80 -3.86
CA GLY A 27 0.82 -16.61 -2.96
C GLY A 27 1.22 -16.02 -1.63
N ASP A 28 2.25 -16.56 -1.02
CA ASP A 28 2.71 -16.17 0.30
C ASP A 28 3.35 -14.77 0.29
N VAL A 29 3.28 -14.10 1.41
CA VAL A 29 3.91 -12.80 1.63
C VAL A 29 5.09 -13.02 2.56
N ASP A 30 6.30 -13.03 2.00
CA ASP A 30 7.52 -13.31 2.76
C ASP A 30 7.98 -12.11 3.59
N SER A 31 7.67 -10.89 3.12
CA SER A 31 8.11 -9.66 3.77
C SER A 31 7.15 -8.51 3.48
N PHE A 32 7.29 -7.45 4.26
CA PHE A 32 6.54 -6.22 4.12
C PHE A 32 7.47 -5.02 3.97
N ILE A 33 6.99 -3.99 3.28
CA ILE A 33 7.68 -2.73 3.11
C ILE A 33 7.06 -1.71 4.05
N ASP A 34 7.85 -1.16 4.93
CA ASP A 34 7.46 -0.08 5.82
C ASP A 34 7.02 1.15 5.00
N THR A 35 5.82 1.62 5.25
CA THR A 35 5.26 2.77 4.55
C THR A 35 5.71 4.12 5.11
N GLY A 36 6.37 4.12 6.27
CA GLY A 36 6.72 5.32 7.02
C GLY A 36 5.64 5.79 8.00
N SER A 37 4.54 5.04 8.13
CA SER A 37 3.50 5.27 9.12
C SER A 37 3.11 3.95 9.78
N TYR A 38 3.34 3.82 11.08
CA TYR A 38 3.04 2.61 11.84
C TYR A 38 1.57 2.21 11.76
N ILE A 39 0.66 3.18 11.86
CA ILE A 39 -0.78 2.87 11.81
C ILE A 39 -1.24 2.48 10.39
N PHE A 40 -0.60 3.02 9.35
CA PHE A 40 -0.89 2.63 7.97
C PHE A 40 -0.32 1.24 7.66
N ASN A 41 0.85 0.91 8.21
CA ASN A 41 1.39 -0.45 8.19
C ASN A 41 0.39 -1.44 8.79
N ALA A 42 -0.13 -1.12 9.96
CA ALA A 42 -1.14 -1.95 10.65
C ALA A 42 -2.41 -2.14 9.81
N LEU A 43 -2.91 -1.09 9.17
CA LEU A 43 -4.08 -1.19 8.28
C LEU A 43 -3.86 -2.16 7.12
N LEU A 44 -2.65 -2.20 6.55
CA LEU A 44 -2.31 -3.01 5.37
C LEU A 44 -1.98 -4.47 5.71
N SER A 45 -1.28 -4.71 6.81
CA SER A 45 -0.69 -6.01 7.15
C SER A 45 -1.19 -6.61 8.47
N GLY A 46 -1.84 -5.80 9.32
CA GLY A 46 -2.20 -6.18 10.70
C GLY A 46 -1.03 -6.09 11.67
N SER A 47 0.08 -5.45 11.30
CA SER A 47 1.25 -5.22 12.15
C SER A 47 1.75 -3.79 12.00
N VAL A 48 2.07 -3.11 13.08
CA VAL A 48 2.69 -1.78 13.05
C VAL A 48 4.09 -1.83 12.42
N ASN A 49 4.76 -2.97 12.51
CA ASN A 49 6.07 -3.24 11.92
C ASN A 49 5.99 -3.86 10.50
N GLY A 50 4.78 -4.03 9.98
CA GLY A 50 4.55 -4.59 8.64
C GLY A 50 4.52 -3.52 7.54
N GLY A 51 3.42 -3.45 6.79
CA GLY A 51 3.23 -2.47 5.73
C GLY A 51 2.75 -3.05 4.41
N LEU A 52 3.31 -2.60 3.28
CA LEU A 52 2.97 -3.11 1.95
C LEU A 52 3.51 -4.54 1.76
N PRO A 53 2.69 -5.49 1.31
CA PRO A 53 3.20 -6.82 0.97
C PRO A 53 4.19 -6.75 -0.19
N SER A 54 5.35 -7.40 -0.04
CA SER A 54 6.50 -7.31 -0.94
C SER A 54 6.28 -7.92 -2.34
N ASN A 55 5.17 -8.64 -2.55
CA ASN A 55 4.88 -9.36 -3.80
C ASN A 55 3.46 -9.13 -4.31
N LYS A 56 2.81 -8.05 -3.90
CA LYS A 56 1.40 -7.78 -4.27
C LYS A 56 1.24 -6.38 -4.87
N ILE A 57 0.06 -6.20 -5.50
CA ILE A 57 -0.40 -4.90 -5.96
C ILE A 57 -1.27 -4.28 -4.87
N THR A 58 -0.93 -3.07 -4.46
CA THR A 58 -1.75 -2.22 -3.58
C THR A 58 -2.28 -1.03 -4.38
N ALA A 59 -3.57 -0.79 -4.34
CA ALA A 59 -4.20 0.37 -4.96
C ALA A 59 -4.49 1.45 -3.93
N ILE A 60 -4.12 2.70 -4.23
CA ILE A 60 -4.41 3.88 -3.42
C ILE A 60 -5.29 4.80 -4.26
N ALA A 61 -6.55 4.96 -3.88
CA ALA A 61 -7.52 5.74 -4.64
C ALA A 61 -8.08 6.90 -3.82
N GLY A 62 -8.39 8.01 -4.49
CA GLY A 62 -8.95 9.19 -3.83
C GLY A 62 -9.26 10.29 -4.85
N GLU A 63 -10.00 11.29 -4.43
CA GLU A 63 -10.30 12.46 -5.24
C GLU A 63 -9.03 13.19 -5.69
N SER A 64 -9.16 14.07 -6.68
CA SER A 64 -8.05 14.94 -7.08
C SER A 64 -7.55 15.75 -5.88
N ALA A 65 -6.25 16.02 -5.86
CA ALA A 65 -5.59 16.80 -4.81
C ALA A 65 -5.73 16.23 -3.37
N THR A 66 -6.07 14.95 -3.18
CA THR A 66 -6.00 14.30 -1.85
C THR A 66 -4.57 14.07 -1.37
N GLY A 67 -3.57 14.25 -2.23
CA GLY A 67 -2.16 14.04 -1.88
C GLY A 67 -1.64 12.63 -2.19
N LYS A 68 -2.30 11.86 -3.08
CA LYS A 68 -1.90 10.49 -3.46
C LYS A 68 -0.43 10.38 -3.86
N THR A 69 0.02 11.26 -4.76
CA THR A 69 1.42 11.32 -5.22
C THR A 69 2.38 11.58 -4.06
N TYR A 70 2.04 12.53 -3.17
CA TYR A 70 2.87 12.82 -2.00
C TYR A 70 2.92 11.67 -1.01
N PHE A 71 1.79 10.99 -0.83
CA PHE A 71 1.71 9.79 0.00
C PHE A 71 2.58 8.67 -0.57
N LEU A 72 2.46 8.40 -1.87
CA LEU A 72 3.28 7.42 -2.57
C LEU A 72 4.77 7.74 -2.48
N MET A 73 5.17 9.01 -2.65
CA MET A 73 6.56 9.44 -2.51
C MET A 73 7.12 9.21 -1.09
N GLY A 74 6.28 9.34 -0.05
CA GLY A 74 6.66 8.98 1.32
C GLY A 74 7.00 7.49 1.45
N ILE A 75 6.19 6.63 0.85
CA ILE A 75 6.44 5.18 0.81
C ILE A 75 7.72 4.86 0.02
N VAL A 76 7.90 5.48 -1.15
CA VAL A 76 9.11 5.35 -1.98
C VAL A 76 10.35 5.73 -1.19
N LYS A 77 10.31 6.85 -0.45
CA LYS A 77 11.43 7.28 0.40
C LYS A 77 11.78 6.21 1.42
N ASN A 78 10.81 5.72 2.18
CA ASN A 78 11.06 4.70 3.20
C ASN A 78 11.61 3.39 2.61
N PHE A 79 11.10 2.97 1.45
CA PHE A 79 11.64 1.80 0.74
C PHE A 79 13.11 1.97 0.35
N LEU A 80 13.47 3.14 -0.17
CA LEU A 80 14.84 3.44 -0.55
C LEU A 80 15.77 3.62 0.66
N ASP A 81 15.27 4.17 1.77
CA ASP A 81 16.05 4.36 3.00
C ASP A 81 16.35 3.02 3.68
N ALA A 82 15.48 2.02 3.53
CA ALA A 82 15.65 0.71 4.16
C ALA A 82 16.79 -0.12 3.54
N ASP A 83 17.11 0.09 2.26
CA ASP A 83 18.18 -0.65 1.56
C ASP A 83 18.91 0.27 0.58
N PRO A 84 20.24 0.46 0.72
CA PRO A 84 21.02 1.37 -0.13
C PRO A 84 21.08 0.92 -1.60
N ASP A 85 20.88 -0.37 -1.87
CA ASP A 85 20.90 -0.95 -3.21
C ASP A 85 19.52 -0.97 -3.88
N ALA A 86 18.44 -0.64 -3.15
CA ALA A 86 17.09 -0.64 -3.66
C ALA A 86 16.87 0.39 -4.77
N GLY A 87 15.99 0.06 -5.73
CA GLY A 87 15.63 0.93 -6.84
C GLY A 87 14.12 1.02 -7.05
N VAL A 88 13.67 2.12 -7.67
CA VAL A 88 12.26 2.38 -7.96
C VAL A 88 12.05 2.63 -9.45
N ILE A 89 11.08 1.95 -10.02
CA ILE A 89 10.55 2.23 -11.36
C ILE A 89 9.20 2.91 -11.20
N TYR A 90 9.10 4.13 -11.67
CA TYR A 90 7.93 4.98 -11.51
C TYR A 90 7.31 5.29 -12.87
N PHE A 91 6.18 4.64 -13.16
CA PHE A 91 5.38 4.93 -14.36
C PHE A 91 4.52 6.16 -14.07
N GLU A 92 4.72 7.20 -14.86
CA GLU A 92 4.15 8.52 -14.64
C GLU A 92 3.27 8.93 -15.83
N SER A 93 2.04 9.33 -15.56
CA SER A 93 1.03 9.64 -16.58
C SER A 93 0.45 11.07 -16.49
N GLU A 94 0.84 11.86 -15.49
CA GLU A 94 0.27 13.19 -15.23
C GLU A 94 1.25 14.33 -15.53
N SER A 95 2.52 14.02 -15.85
CA SER A 95 3.63 14.99 -15.98
C SER A 95 3.80 15.85 -14.72
N ALA A 96 3.54 15.26 -13.55
CA ALA A 96 3.51 15.96 -12.26
C ALA A 96 4.84 15.86 -11.48
N ILE A 97 5.65 14.83 -11.74
CA ILE A 97 6.88 14.56 -10.99
C ILE A 97 8.04 15.38 -11.58
N THR A 98 8.67 16.19 -10.73
CA THR A 98 9.87 16.93 -11.08
C THR A 98 11.07 16.43 -10.28
N ARG A 99 12.29 16.66 -10.83
CA ARG A 99 13.53 16.35 -10.10
C ARG A 99 13.60 17.04 -8.73
N ASN A 100 13.19 18.30 -8.67
CA ASN A 100 13.21 19.05 -7.41
C ASN A 100 12.24 18.43 -6.39
N MET A 101 11.06 18.06 -6.80
CA MET A 101 10.08 17.39 -5.93
C MET A 101 10.64 16.09 -5.33
N VAL A 102 11.42 15.32 -6.08
CA VAL A 102 12.09 14.09 -5.60
C VAL A 102 13.18 14.44 -4.58
N VAL A 103 14.05 15.39 -4.92
CA VAL A 103 15.18 15.81 -4.08
C VAL A 103 14.72 16.48 -2.79
N ASP A 104 13.72 17.37 -2.86
CA ASP A 104 13.19 18.10 -1.70
C ASP A 104 12.54 17.16 -0.67
N ARG A 105 12.18 15.95 -1.11
CA ARG A 105 11.67 14.89 -0.22
C ARG A 105 12.74 13.95 0.32
N GLY A 106 14.02 14.26 0.05
CA GLY A 106 15.14 13.44 0.50
C GLY A 106 15.26 12.10 -0.21
N ILE A 107 14.69 11.96 -1.43
CA ILE A 107 14.84 10.77 -2.27
C ILE A 107 16.07 10.96 -3.15
N ASP A 108 16.96 9.96 -3.18
CA ASP A 108 18.10 9.99 -4.11
C ASP A 108 17.61 9.79 -5.56
N PRO A 109 17.75 10.83 -6.42
CA PRO A 109 17.25 10.76 -7.79
C PRO A 109 17.99 9.73 -8.66
N LYS A 110 19.15 9.23 -8.25
CA LYS A 110 19.89 8.18 -8.96
C LYS A 110 19.27 6.80 -8.79
N ARG A 111 18.40 6.64 -7.81
CA ARG A 111 17.77 5.36 -7.44
C ARG A 111 16.31 5.26 -7.89
N MET A 112 15.82 6.26 -8.62
CA MET A 112 14.46 6.32 -9.13
C MET A 112 14.47 6.63 -10.63
N VAL A 113 13.85 5.73 -11.41
CA VAL A 113 13.69 5.89 -12.85
C VAL A 113 12.24 6.24 -13.16
N ILE A 114 12.02 7.32 -13.91
CA ILE A 114 10.70 7.74 -14.39
C ILE A 114 10.47 7.20 -15.79
N PHE A 115 9.35 6.51 -15.97
CA PHE A 115 8.81 6.06 -17.25
C PHE A 115 7.56 6.86 -17.56
N PRO A 116 7.63 7.91 -18.41
CA PRO A 116 6.44 8.57 -18.90
C PRO A 116 5.60 7.60 -19.74
N VAL A 117 4.33 7.47 -19.42
CA VAL A 117 3.40 6.56 -20.11
C VAL A 117 2.08 7.28 -20.38
N THR A 118 1.59 7.12 -21.59
CA THR A 118 0.32 7.72 -22.04
C THR A 118 -0.78 6.67 -22.15
N THR A 119 -0.42 5.45 -22.53
CA THR A 119 -1.39 4.39 -22.80
C THR A 119 -1.22 3.18 -21.88
N VAL A 120 -2.33 2.47 -21.66
CA VAL A 120 -2.35 1.20 -20.91
C VAL A 120 -1.44 0.16 -21.58
N GLN A 121 -1.36 0.19 -22.94
CA GLN A 121 -0.54 -0.72 -23.70
C GLN A 121 0.96 -0.47 -23.51
N GLU A 122 1.39 0.81 -23.48
CA GLU A 122 2.77 1.20 -23.18
C GLU A 122 3.14 0.77 -21.77
N PHE A 123 2.35 1.18 -20.76
CA PHE A 123 2.55 0.78 -19.38
C PHE A 123 2.70 -0.75 -19.25
N ARG A 124 1.72 -1.51 -19.77
CA ARG A 124 1.75 -2.98 -19.71
C ARG A 124 3.02 -3.55 -20.30
N THR A 125 3.38 -3.11 -21.50
CA THR A 125 4.53 -3.65 -22.22
C THR A 125 5.84 -3.35 -21.51
N GLN A 126 6.01 -2.11 -21.02
CA GLN A 126 7.22 -1.70 -20.32
C GLN A 126 7.31 -2.37 -18.93
N ALA A 127 6.23 -2.42 -18.17
CA ALA A 127 6.21 -3.07 -16.85
C ALA A 127 6.52 -4.57 -16.94
N ILE A 128 5.98 -5.28 -17.95
CA ILE A 128 6.28 -6.69 -18.18
C ILE A 128 7.76 -6.87 -18.51
N ARG A 129 8.33 -6.07 -19.42
CA ARG A 129 9.76 -6.13 -19.77
C ARG A 129 10.66 -5.90 -18.57
N VAL A 130 10.37 -4.86 -17.77
CA VAL A 130 11.13 -4.58 -16.54
C VAL A 130 11.16 -5.80 -15.62
N ILE A 131 10.00 -6.44 -15.40
CA ILE A 131 9.93 -7.61 -14.52
C ILE A 131 10.64 -8.83 -15.15
N ASP A 132 10.50 -9.04 -16.46
CA ASP A 132 11.17 -10.16 -17.13
C ASP A 132 12.69 -9.99 -17.12
N ASP A 133 13.20 -8.78 -17.38
CA ASP A 133 14.63 -8.46 -17.29
C ASP A 133 15.16 -8.61 -15.85
N TYR A 134 14.36 -8.20 -14.85
CA TYR A 134 14.69 -8.40 -13.44
C TYR A 134 14.76 -9.88 -13.07
N MET A 135 13.80 -10.68 -13.51
CA MET A 135 13.78 -12.12 -13.25
C MET A 135 14.86 -12.91 -14.03
N ALA A 136 15.33 -12.40 -15.16
CA ALA A 136 16.44 -13.00 -15.89
C ALA A 136 17.80 -12.87 -15.18
N GLN A 137 17.92 -11.99 -14.18
CA GLN A 137 19.10 -11.91 -13.31
C GLN A 137 19.16 -13.12 -12.38
N ASN A 138 20.37 -13.50 -11.96
CA ASN A 138 20.51 -14.48 -10.90
C ASN A 138 19.82 -13.97 -9.61
N GLU A 139 19.11 -14.83 -8.92
CA GLU A 139 18.34 -14.44 -7.74
C GLU A 139 19.18 -13.75 -6.66
N ILE A 140 20.43 -14.23 -6.46
CA ILE A 140 21.37 -13.68 -5.48
C ILE A 140 21.85 -12.26 -5.85
N ASP A 141 21.78 -11.88 -7.12
CA ASP A 141 22.23 -10.56 -7.63
C ASP A 141 21.07 -9.55 -7.68
N ARG A 142 19.83 -10.01 -7.52
CA ARG A 142 18.64 -9.15 -7.57
C ARG A 142 18.63 -8.19 -6.41
N LYS A 143 18.54 -6.90 -6.72
CA LYS A 143 18.40 -5.84 -5.72
C LYS A 143 16.91 -5.55 -5.47
N PRO A 144 16.52 -5.09 -4.28
CA PRO A 144 15.13 -4.75 -4.01
C PRO A 144 14.60 -3.75 -5.05
N LEU A 145 13.46 -4.09 -5.66
CA LEU A 145 12.82 -3.30 -6.70
C LEU A 145 11.38 -2.98 -6.29
N PHE A 146 10.96 -1.73 -6.54
CA PHE A 146 9.60 -1.28 -6.27
C PHE A 146 9.00 -0.61 -7.51
N LEU A 147 7.79 -1.00 -7.91
CA LEU A 147 7.08 -0.43 -9.04
C LEU A 147 5.97 0.51 -8.58
N CYS A 148 5.87 1.67 -9.22
CA CYS A 148 4.79 2.63 -9.02
C CYS A 148 4.08 2.92 -10.35
N LEU A 149 2.76 3.15 -10.30
CA LEU A 149 1.99 3.74 -11.39
C LEU A 149 1.16 4.90 -10.84
N ASP A 150 1.44 6.11 -11.30
CA ASP A 150 0.75 7.35 -10.88
C ASP A 150 0.37 8.18 -12.11
N SER A 151 -0.91 8.18 -12.50
CA SER A 151 -2.06 7.43 -12.01
C SER A 151 -2.68 6.57 -13.12
N LEU A 152 -3.32 5.48 -12.74
CA LEU A 152 -4.04 4.62 -13.70
C LEU A 152 -5.17 5.37 -14.42
N GLY A 153 -5.82 6.29 -13.73
CA GLY A 153 -6.96 7.05 -14.26
C GLY A 153 -6.64 7.86 -15.50
N MET A 154 -5.40 8.31 -15.65
CA MET A 154 -4.94 9.16 -16.75
C MET A 154 -4.49 8.39 -17.99
N LEU A 155 -4.28 7.08 -17.88
CA LEU A 155 -3.89 6.28 -19.05
C LEU A 155 -5.06 6.13 -20.01
N SER A 156 -4.82 6.45 -21.28
CA SER A 156 -5.73 6.16 -22.39
C SER A 156 -5.46 4.76 -22.97
N THR A 157 -6.28 4.30 -23.90
CA THR A 157 -5.91 3.21 -24.78
C THR A 157 -5.26 3.76 -26.08
N THR A 158 -4.50 2.92 -26.78
CA THR A 158 -3.96 3.31 -28.10
C THR A 158 -5.07 3.80 -29.02
N LYS A 159 -6.22 3.13 -28.99
CA LYS A 159 -7.39 3.52 -29.77
C LYS A 159 -7.96 4.89 -29.37
N GLU A 160 -8.07 5.18 -28.08
CA GLU A 160 -8.51 6.50 -27.60
C GLU A 160 -7.58 7.61 -28.08
N VAL A 161 -6.27 7.37 -28.09
CA VAL A 161 -5.27 8.32 -28.60
C VAL A 161 -5.45 8.55 -30.10
N GLU A 162 -5.58 7.47 -30.90
CA GLU A 162 -5.81 7.54 -32.34
C GLU A 162 -7.12 8.27 -32.68
N ASP A 163 -8.22 7.87 -32.04
CA ASP A 163 -9.53 8.49 -32.25
C ASP A 163 -9.52 9.99 -31.91
N THR A 164 -8.86 10.37 -30.81
CA THR A 164 -8.73 11.79 -30.42
C THR A 164 -7.88 12.57 -31.43
N THR A 165 -6.79 11.98 -31.94
CA THR A 165 -5.92 12.61 -32.94
C THR A 165 -6.68 12.82 -34.26
N ASP A 166 -7.54 11.88 -34.63
CA ASP A 166 -8.37 11.94 -35.83
C ASP A 166 -9.64 12.83 -35.63
N GLY A 167 -9.84 13.44 -34.46
CA GLY A 167 -11.01 14.25 -34.14
C GLY A 167 -12.31 13.46 -34.00
N LYS A 168 -12.22 12.16 -33.69
CA LYS A 168 -13.39 11.30 -33.46
C LYS A 168 -13.78 11.33 -31.98
N GLU A 169 -15.05 11.50 -31.69
CA GLU A 169 -15.60 11.49 -30.31
C GLU A 169 -16.12 10.10 -29.90
N THR A 170 -15.46 9.03 -30.32
CA THR A 170 -15.88 7.66 -30.01
C THR A 170 -15.32 7.21 -28.67
N ARG A 171 -16.21 6.73 -27.78
CA ARG A 171 -15.80 6.15 -26.50
C ARG A 171 -15.24 4.74 -26.72
N ASP A 172 -13.98 4.50 -26.29
CA ASP A 172 -13.41 3.16 -26.35
C ASP A 172 -14.02 2.26 -25.26
N MET A 173 -14.86 1.33 -25.69
CA MET A 173 -15.48 0.32 -24.81
C MET A 173 -14.50 -0.82 -24.44
N THR A 174 -13.31 -0.88 -25.06
CA THR A 174 -12.33 -1.96 -24.82
C THR A 174 -11.39 -1.66 -23.66
N ARG A 175 -11.30 -0.40 -23.18
CA ARG A 175 -10.38 0.03 -22.12
C ARG A 175 -10.41 -0.88 -20.88
N ALA A 176 -11.60 -1.25 -20.40
CA ALA A 176 -11.76 -2.13 -19.25
C ALA A 176 -11.17 -3.53 -19.50
N GLN A 177 -11.28 -4.05 -20.74
CA GLN A 177 -10.73 -5.34 -21.13
C GLN A 177 -9.20 -5.30 -21.21
N VAL A 178 -8.64 -4.23 -21.79
CA VAL A 178 -7.19 -4.02 -21.90
C VAL A 178 -6.55 -3.92 -20.51
N LEU A 179 -7.15 -3.15 -19.60
CA LEU A 179 -6.73 -3.05 -18.20
C LEU A 179 -6.80 -4.41 -17.49
N LYS A 180 -7.90 -5.13 -17.65
CA LYS A 180 -8.07 -6.46 -17.04
C LYS A 180 -7.01 -7.45 -17.54
N ALA A 181 -6.68 -7.43 -18.82
CA ALA A 181 -5.64 -8.28 -19.42
C ALA A 181 -4.25 -7.90 -18.88
N ALA A 182 -3.93 -6.60 -18.79
CA ALA A 182 -2.65 -6.11 -18.25
C ALA A 182 -2.44 -6.57 -16.80
N PHE A 183 -3.39 -6.29 -15.92
CA PHE A 183 -3.27 -6.64 -14.50
C PHE A 183 -3.29 -8.14 -14.23
N ARG A 184 -3.98 -8.95 -15.05
CA ARG A 184 -3.96 -10.40 -14.93
C ARG A 184 -2.54 -10.97 -15.11
N VAL A 185 -1.80 -10.47 -16.08
CA VAL A 185 -0.42 -10.88 -16.33
C VAL A 185 0.52 -10.35 -15.26
N LEU A 186 0.42 -9.04 -14.95
CA LEU A 186 1.28 -8.38 -13.97
C LEU A 186 1.16 -8.99 -12.57
N THR A 187 -0.05 -9.32 -12.12
CA THR A 187 -0.25 -9.90 -10.78
C THR A 187 0.58 -11.15 -10.56
N LEU A 188 0.60 -12.07 -11.54
CA LEU A 188 1.35 -13.31 -11.40
C LEU A 188 2.87 -13.08 -11.50
N LYS A 189 3.30 -12.23 -12.44
CA LYS A 189 4.72 -11.90 -12.62
C LYS A 189 5.30 -11.18 -11.40
N LEU A 190 4.60 -10.19 -10.85
CA LEU A 190 5.00 -9.49 -9.62
C LEU A 190 5.08 -10.43 -8.41
N GLY A 191 4.09 -11.34 -8.29
CA GLY A 191 4.09 -12.34 -7.24
C GLY A 191 5.33 -13.23 -7.26
N ARG A 192 5.71 -13.73 -8.43
CA ARG A 192 6.91 -14.56 -8.64
C ARG A 192 8.22 -13.79 -8.49
N ALA A 193 8.24 -12.56 -8.99
CA ALA A 193 9.41 -11.69 -8.88
C ALA A 193 9.63 -11.15 -7.46
N LYS A 194 8.66 -11.34 -6.55
CA LYS A 194 8.64 -10.73 -5.21
C LYS A 194 8.80 -9.21 -5.26
N VAL A 195 8.20 -8.58 -6.27
CA VAL A 195 8.25 -7.13 -6.51
C VAL A 195 6.90 -6.52 -6.17
N PRO A 196 6.83 -5.59 -5.21
CA PRO A 196 5.61 -4.87 -4.89
C PRO A 196 5.30 -3.83 -5.95
N MET A 197 4.00 -3.54 -6.08
CA MET A 197 3.54 -2.45 -6.94
C MET A 197 2.47 -1.63 -6.23
N VAL A 198 2.63 -0.29 -6.24
CA VAL A 198 1.56 0.62 -5.84
C VAL A 198 0.99 1.32 -7.07
N VAL A 199 -0.33 1.33 -7.15
CA VAL A 199 -1.08 1.99 -8.22
C VAL A 199 -1.95 3.07 -7.60
N THR A 200 -1.73 4.32 -7.96
CA THR A 200 -2.67 5.40 -7.59
C THR A 200 -3.80 5.48 -8.60
N ASN A 201 -4.96 5.94 -8.14
CA ASN A 201 -6.12 6.12 -9.01
C ASN A 201 -7.08 7.20 -8.48
N HIS A 202 -7.95 7.68 -9.35
CA HIS A 202 -9.02 8.61 -8.98
C HIS A 202 -10.29 7.87 -8.57
N THR A 203 -11.02 8.47 -7.61
CA THR A 203 -12.38 8.05 -7.24
C THR A 203 -13.39 9.04 -7.81
N TYR A 204 -14.53 8.51 -8.22
CA TYR A 204 -15.69 9.26 -8.70
C TYR A 204 -16.90 8.93 -7.86
N GLU A 205 -17.81 9.86 -7.74
CA GLU A 205 -19.12 9.59 -7.16
C GLU A 205 -20.00 8.86 -8.18
N SER A 206 -20.55 7.72 -7.81
CA SER A 206 -21.50 7.00 -8.64
C SER A 206 -22.81 7.79 -8.72
N MET A 207 -23.40 7.87 -9.93
CA MET A 207 -24.74 8.45 -10.11
C MET A 207 -25.78 7.46 -9.59
N GLY A 208 -26.49 7.82 -8.52
CA GLY A 208 -27.56 7.01 -7.91
C GLY A 208 -28.20 7.70 -6.73
N LEU A 209 -29.32 7.14 -6.25
CA LEU A 209 -30.02 7.62 -5.05
C LEU A 209 -29.14 7.60 -3.79
N PHE A 210 -28.12 6.71 -3.77
CA PHE A 210 -27.08 6.65 -2.75
C PHE A 210 -25.74 6.76 -3.46
N SER A 211 -25.14 7.96 -3.45
CA SER A 211 -23.82 8.20 -4.03
C SER A 211 -22.77 7.39 -3.27
N THR A 212 -22.05 6.53 -3.98
CA THR A 212 -20.90 5.78 -3.45
C THR A 212 -19.65 6.18 -4.21
N LYS A 213 -18.51 6.31 -3.49
CA LYS A 213 -17.23 6.57 -4.14
C LYS A 213 -16.74 5.29 -4.81
N GLU A 214 -16.51 5.36 -6.12
CA GLU A 214 -15.96 4.26 -6.90
C GLU A 214 -14.63 4.63 -7.53
N MET A 215 -13.72 3.66 -7.58
CA MET A 215 -12.43 3.80 -8.25
C MET A 215 -12.61 3.65 -9.77
N GLY A 216 -12.02 4.57 -10.54
CA GLY A 216 -12.02 4.52 -11.99
C GLY A 216 -11.25 3.34 -12.57
N GLY A 217 -11.33 3.15 -13.90
CA GLY A 217 -10.52 2.15 -14.61
C GLY A 217 -11.09 0.72 -14.64
N GLY A 218 -12.35 0.53 -14.23
CA GLY A 218 -13.04 -0.77 -14.34
C GLY A 218 -12.61 -1.81 -13.33
N SER A 219 -13.01 -3.06 -13.55
CA SER A 219 -12.83 -4.16 -12.59
C SER A 219 -11.41 -4.74 -12.57
N GLY A 220 -10.55 -4.44 -13.57
CA GLY A 220 -9.23 -5.07 -13.70
C GLY A 220 -8.33 -4.90 -12.48
N LEU A 221 -8.13 -3.66 -12.05
CA LEU A 221 -7.34 -3.36 -10.85
C LEU A 221 -8.04 -3.83 -9.56
N LYS A 222 -9.38 -3.72 -9.49
CA LYS A 222 -10.16 -4.19 -8.33
C LYS A 222 -9.93 -5.69 -8.06
N TYR A 223 -9.80 -6.51 -9.10
CA TYR A 223 -9.51 -7.95 -8.94
C TYR A 223 -8.03 -8.22 -8.66
N ALA A 224 -7.13 -7.51 -9.29
CA ALA A 224 -5.69 -7.72 -9.19
C ALA A 224 -5.12 -7.28 -7.85
N ALA A 225 -5.54 -6.11 -7.35
CA ALA A 225 -5.03 -5.56 -6.11
C ALA A 225 -5.35 -6.45 -4.90
N SER A 226 -4.33 -6.69 -4.09
CA SER A 226 -4.45 -7.37 -2.81
C SER A 226 -5.11 -6.48 -1.77
N SER A 227 -4.77 -5.19 -1.80
CA SER A 227 -5.38 -4.18 -0.95
C SER A 227 -5.78 -2.95 -1.77
N ILE A 228 -6.94 -2.36 -1.43
CA ILE A 228 -7.44 -1.11 -2.02
C ILE A 228 -7.77 -0.15 -0.89
N ILE A 229 -7.05 0.95 -0.85
CA ILE A 229 -7.21 1.98 0.18
C ILE A 229 -7.83 3.23 -0.44
N TYR A 230 -8.93 3.69 0.12
CA TYR A 230 -9.55 4.95 -0.26
C TYR A 230 -9.06 6.05 0.66
N LEU A 231 -8.54 7.13 0.04
CA LEU A 231 -8.07 8.31 0.74
C LEU A 231 -9.11 9.44 0.67
N SER A 232 -9.32 10.08 1.81
CA SER A 232 -9.92 11.40 1.88
C SER A 232 -9.08 12.27 2.81
N LYS A 233 -9.23 13.60 2.75
CA LYS A 233 -8.38 14.49 3.53
C LYS A 233 -9.16 15.54 4.29
N LYS A 234 -8.60 15.93 5.43
CA LYS A 234 -8.98 17.11 6.18
C LYS A 234 -7.74 17.99 6.34
N LYS A 235 -7.87 19.30 6.07
CA LYS A 235 -6.75 20.25 6.30
C LYS A 235 -6.41 20.33 7.78
N GLU A 236 -5.14 20.21 8.10
CA GLU A 236 -4.61 20.47 9.43
C GLU A 236 -4.13 21.90 9.52
N LYS A 237 -4.49 22.60 10.61
CA LYS A 237 -4.13 24.00 10.81
C LYS A 237 -3.42 24.19 12.15
N ASP A 238 -2.43 25.08 12.14
CA ASP A 238 -1.89 25.70 13.36
C ASP A 238 -2.30 27.16 13.36
N GLY A 239 -3.22 27.50 14.24
CA GLY A 239 -3.92 28.80 14.21
C GLY A 239 -4.69 28.99 12.89
N THR A 240 -4.26 29.94 12.07
CA THR A 240 -4.84 30.25 10.75
C THR A 240 -4.11 29.59 9.59
N GLU A 241 -2.89 29.12 9.83
CA GLU A 241 -2.03 28.53 8.81
C GLU A 241 -2.34 27.05 8.57
N VAL A 242 -2.34 26.61 7.31
CA VAL A 242 -2.48 25.19 6.95
C VAL A 242 -1.09 24.58 6.91
N ILE A 243 -0.79 23.69 7.84
CA ILE A 243 0.52 23.05 8.01
C ILE A 243 0.59 21.67 7.36
N GLY A 244 -0.54 21.13 6.96
CA GLY A 244 -0.61 19.78 6.37
C GLY A 244 -2.02 19.28 6.20
N ASN A 245 -2.15 17.97 6.09
CA ASN A 245 -3.44 17.28 6.00
C ASN A 245 -3.44 16.04 6.91
N ILE A 246 -4.60 15.79 7.51
CA ILE A 246 -4.93 14.47 8.05
C ILE A 246 -5.59 13.69 6.91
N ILE A 247 -5.00 12.56 6.57
CA ILE A 247 -5.48 11.67 5.51
C ILE A 247 -6.24 10.52 6.17
N HIS A 248 -7.52 10.44 5.89
CA HIS A 248 -8.36 9.32 6.30
C HIS A 248 -8.15 8.17 5.30
N CYS A 249 -7.55 7.08 5.75
CA CYS A 249 -7.23 5.89 4.96
C CYS A 249 -8.25 4.80 5.28
N LYS A 250 -9.16 4.50 4.35
CA LYS A 250 -10.17 3.45 4.51
C LYS A 250 -9.77 2.23 3.69
N ASN A 251 -9.65 1.08 4.36
CA ASN A 251 -9.46 -0.20 3.69
C ASN A 251 -10.78 -0.63 3.02
N HIS A 252 -10.86 -0.47 1.69
CA HIS A 252 -12.04 -0.84 0.89
C HIS A 252 -12.04 -2.32 0.53
N LYS A 253 -10.85 -2.88 0.30
CA LYS A 253 -10.63 -4.30 0.02
C LYS A 253 -9.29 -4.72 0.60
N SER A 254 -9.21 -5.88 1.22
CA SER A 254 -7.96 -6.50 1.58
C SER A 254 -8.06 -8.02 1.58
N ARG A 255 -6.96 -8.69 1.21
CA ARG A 255 -6.78 -10.13 1.36
C ARG A 255 -6.05 -10.50 2.65
N LEU A 256 -5.47 -9.52 3.35
CA LEU A 256 -4.64 -9.71 4.54
C LEU A 256 -5.31 -9.22 5.82
N THR A 257 -6.10 -8.16 5.72
CA THR A 257 -6.69 -7.47 6.87
C THR A 257 -8.18 -7.25 6.69
N LYS A 258 -8.88 -6.99 7.81
CA LYS A 258 -10.34 -6.75 7.83
C LYS A 258 -10.69 -5.54 6.96
N GLU A 259 -11.65 -5.72 6.05
CA GLU A 259 -12.18 -4.65 5.22
C GLU A 259 -12.99 -3.62 6.04
N ASN A 260 -13.17 -2.44 5.48
CA ASN A 260 -13.88 -1.29 6.08
C ASN A 260 -13.23 -0.70 7.33
N LYS A 261 -12.05 -1.14 7.73
CA LYS A 261 -11.27 -0.45 8.76
C LYS A 261 -10.74 0.88 8.21
N MET A 262 -10.59 1.85 9.11
CA MET A 262 -10.12 3.19 8.77
C MET A 262 -9.12 3.66 9.82
N VAL A 263 -8.07 4.31 9.35
CA VAL A 263 -7.06 4.97 10.18
C VAL A 263 -6.77 6.36 9.64
N ASP A 264 -6.28 7.23 10.51
CA ASP A 264 -5.85 8.56 10.17
C ASP A 264 -4.32 8.62 10.13
N VAL A 265 -3.80 9.19 9.04
CA VAL A 265 -2.36 9.41 8.83
C VAL A 265 -2.12 10.91 8.67
N ARG A 266 -1.08 11.44 9.29
CA ARG A 266 -0.71 12.84 9.18
C ARG A 266 0.31 13.02 8.06
N LEU A 267 0.04 13.94 7.15
CA LEU A 267 0.94 14.33 6.07
C LEU A 267 1.22 15.83 6.18
N THR A 268 2.38 16.19 6.69
CA THR A 268 2.80 17.59 6.81
C THR A 268 3.56 18.05 5.58
N TYR A 269 3.55 19.36 5.31
CA TYR A 269 4.27 19.91 4.16
C TYR A 269 5.79 19.81 4.33
N ASP A 270 6.29 19.99 5.56
CA ASP A 270 7.72 20.01 5.88
C ASP A 270 8.34 18.61 6.05
N LYS A 271 7.64 17.73 6.80
CA LYS A 271 8.19 16.44 7.21
C LYS A 271 7.65 15.24 6.43
N GLY A 272 6.61 15.43 5.60
CA GLY A 272 5.95 14.34 4.90
C GLY A 272 5.06 13.50 5.83
N LEU A 273 5.12 12.17 5.68
CA LEU A 273 4.37 11.24 6.52
C LEU A 273 4.87 11.25 7.96
N ASP A 274 3.94 11.40 8.91
CA ASP A 274 4.23 11.28 10.34
C ASP A 274 4.19 9.81 10.75
N ARG A 275 5.31 9.34 11.28
CA ARG A 275 5.51 7.93 11.59
C ARG A 275 4.62 7.43 12.72
N TYR A 276 4.39 8.25 13.74
CA TYR A 276 3.72 7.86 14.99
C TYR A 276 2.26 8.30 15.09
N TYR A 277 1.84 9.20 14.20
CA TYR A 277 0.45 9.68 14.22
C TYR A 277 -0.53 8.52 14.00
N GLY A 278 -1.60 8.48 14.82
CA GLY A 278 -2.60 7.41 14.82
C GLY A 278 -2.32 6.26 15.79
N LEU A 279 -1.09 6.14 16.32
CA LEU A 279 -0.77 5.13 17.33
C LEU A 279 -1.43 5.41 18.68
N LEU A 280 -1.66 6.69 19.01
CA LEU A 280 -2.24 7.08 20.28
C LEU A 280 -3.69 6.60 20.39
N GLU A 281 -4.45 6.65 19.30
CA GLU A 281 -5.81 6.14 19.22
C GLU A 281 -5.85 4.61 19.36
N LEU A 282 -4.89 3.91 18.78
CA LEU A 282 -4.75 2.46 18.94
C LEU A 282 -4.37 2.11 20.39
N ALA A 283 -3.43 2.86 20.98
CA ALA A 283 -3.00 2.69 22.37
C ALA A 283 -4.16 2.92 23.36
N GLU A 284 -5.00 3.93 23.13
CA GLU A 284 -6.20 4.20 23.92
C GLU A 284 -7.21 3.06 23.81
N LYS A 285 -7.49 2.63 22.57
CA LYS A 285 -8.50 1.61 22.28
C LYS A 285 -8.21 0.26 22.94
N TYR A 286 -6.93 -0.11 23.01
CA TYR A 286 -6.46 -1.38 23.57
C TYR A 286 -5.84 -1.24 24.96
N GLU A 287 -6.10 -0.11 25.64
CA GLU A 287 -5.66 0.16 27.01
C GLU A 287 -4.14 0.06 27.25
N VAL A 288 -3.34 0.14 26.18
CA VAL A 288 -1.87 0.29 26.29
C VAL A 288 -1.55 1.61 26.97
N PHE A 289 -2.28 2.68 26.61
CA PHE A 289 -2.34 3.94 27.34
C PHE A 289 -3.78 4.18 27.79
N LYS A 290 -3.95 4.51 29.07
CA LYS A 290 -5.27 4.68 29.66
C LYS A 290 -5.68 6.16 29.63
N LYS A 291 -6.76 6.48 28.95
CA LYS A 291 -7.24 7.87 28.94
C LYS A 291 -7.88 8.26 30.28
N VAL A 292 -7.30 9.25 30.91
CA VAL A 292 -7.79 9.82 32.18
C VAL A 292 -8.07 11.32 31.97
N SER A 293 -9.33 11.64 31.69
CA SER A 293 -9.75 13.00 31.32
C SER A 293 -9.04 13.47 30.02
N THR A 294 -8.22 14.51 30.10
CA THR A 294 -7.48 15.09 28.96
C THR A 294 -6.05 14.54 28.82
N ARG A 295 -5.66 13.60 29.69
CA ARG A 295 -4.31 13.02 29.72
C ARG A 295 -4.36 11.52 29.48
N TYR A 296 -3.22 10.97 29.12
CA TYR A 296 -2.98 9.54 29.00
C TYR A 296 -2.11 9.08 30.16
N GLU A 297 -2.55 8.09 30.90
CA GLU A 297 -1.78 7.37 31.90
C GLU A 297 -0.98 6.29 31.20
N LEU A 298 0.32 6.33 31.38
CA LEU A 298 1.28 5.39 30.82
C LEU A 298 1.43 4.17 31.74
N PRO A 299 2.03 3.06 31.29
CA PRO A 299 2.21 1.85 32.11
C PRO A 299 3.00 2.06 33.41
N ASP A 300 3.83 3.09 33.47
CA ASP A 300 4.58 3.49 34.68
C ASP A 300 3.74 4.33 35.67
N GLY A 301 2.48 4.59 35.35
CA GLY A 301 1.55 5.41 36.14
C GLY A 301 1.69 6.93 35.92
N SER A 302 2.64 7.39 35.12
CA SER A 302 2.78 8.80 34.77
C SER A 302 1.66 9.26 33.85
N LYS A 303 1.33 10.57 33.86
CA LYS A 303 0.22 11.13 33.08
C LYS A 303 0.71 12.24 32.18
N GLN A 304 0.55 12.05 30.86
CA GLN A 304 1.00 12.97 29.83
C GLN A 304 -0.17 13.45 28.94
N PHE A 305 -0.03 14.65 28.38
CA PHE A 305 -0.96 15.11 27.35
C PHE A 305 -0.62 14.42 26.00
N GLY A 306 -1.64 14.09 25.22
CA GLY A 306 -1.43 13.46 23.90
C GLY A 306 -0.50 14.28 22.98
N LYS A 307 -0.59 15.63 23.05
CA LYS A 307 0.33 16.50 22.30
C LYS A 307 1.80 16.35 22.75
N ALA A 308 2.05 16.13 24.04
CA ALA A 308 3.41 15.91 24.55
C ALA A 308 3.97 14.57 24.07
N ILE A 309 3.13 13.53 24.10
CA ILE A 309 3.49 12.18 23.57
C ILE A 309 3.85 12.27 22.07
N LEU A 310 3.02 12.95 21.28
CA LEU A 310 3.25 13.07 19.83
C LEU A 310 4.41 14.02 19.46
N ASN A 311 4.81 14.92 20.34
CA ASN A 311 5.97 15.79 20.10
C ASN A 311 7.31 15.11 20.40
N ASP A 312 7.33 14.12 21.26
CA ASP A 312 8.52 13.33 21.61
C ASP A 312 8.18 11.83 21.64
N PRO A 313 7.75 11.28 20.47
CA PRO A 313 7.17 9.96 20.43
C PRO A 313 8.16 8.85 20.80
N GLU A 314 9.45 9.00 20.51
CA GLU A 314 10.47 7.98 20.80
C GLU A 314 10.62 7.73 22.31
N THR A 315 10.41 8.74 23.14
CA THR A 315 10.42 8.59 24.59
C THR A 315 9.25 7.75 25.11
N TYR A 316 8.09 7.84 24.46
CA TYR A 316 6.85 7.23 24.95
C TYR A 316 6.48 5.93 24.23
N PHE A 317 6.79 5.79 22.96
CA PHE A 317 6.58 4.57 22.20
C PHE A 317 7.85 3.71 22.23
N THR A 318 8.20 3.27 23.44
CA THR A 318 9.33 2.37 23.68
C THR A 318 9.13 1.02 22.99
N GLU A 319 10.16 0.19 22.90
CA GLU A 319 10.11 -1.14 22.28
C GLU A 319 9.00 -2.01 22.90
N ASP A 320 8.86 -2.01 24.24
CA ASP A 320 7.77 -2.73 24.95
C ASP A 320 6.38 -2.20 24.56
N ILE A 321 6.21 -0.89 24.46
CA ILE A 321 4.97 -0.28 24.02
C ILE A 321 4.67 -0.62 22.57
N MET A 322 5.65 -0.54 21.70
CA MET A 322 5.50 -0.90 20.28
C MET A 322 5.15 -2.38 20.11
N HIS A 323 5.70 -3.27 20.92
CA HIS A 323 5.29 -4.68 20.91
C HIS A 323 3.82 -4.86 21.33
N LYS A 324 3.36 -4.19 22.38
CA LYS A 324 1.94 -4.20 22.80
C LYS A 324 1.02 -3.64 21.70
N LEU A 325 1.45 -2.58 21.03
CA LEU A 325 0.70 -1.99 19.91
C LEU A 325 0.67 -2.91 18.69
N ASP A 326 1.69 -3.71 18.48
CA ASP A 326 1.71 -4.70 17.40
C ASP A 326 0.68 -5.80 17.64
N LEU A 327 0.58 -6.33 18.85
CA LEU A 327 -0.47 -7.27 19.25
C LEU A 327 -1.88 -6.66 19.15
N ALA A 328 -2.01 -5.39 19.55
CA ALA A 328 -3.26 -4.66 19.40
C ALA A 328 -3.63 -4.48 17.91
N ALA A 329 -2.67 -4.18 17.05
CA ALA A 329 -2.86 -4.06 15.62
C ALA A 329 -3.28 -5.40 14.98
N GLU A 330 -2.68 -6.50 15.41
CA GLU A 330 -3.07 -7.83 14.97
C GLU A 330 -4.53 -8.12 15.30
N THR A 331 -4.94 -7.88 16.55
CA THR A 331 -6.33 -8.05 17.01
C THR A 331 -7.30 -7.14 16.25
N GLU A 332 -6.92 -5.87 16.02
CA GLU A 332 -7.78 -4.89 15.35
C GLU A 332 -7.97 -5.21 13.87
N PHE A 333 -6.89 -5.56 13.17
CA PHE A 333 -6.87 -5.54 11.72
C PHE A 333 -6.80 -6.91 11.05
N LYS A 334 -6.16 -7.95 11.62
CA LYS A 334 -6.09 -9.28 10.99
C LYS A 334 -7.40 -10.04 11.04
N TYR A 335 -7.62 -10.86 10.02
CA TYR A 335 -8.69 -11.86 10.04
C TYR A 335 -8.37 -12.97 11.06
N GLY A 336 -9.39 -13.43 11.81
CA GLY A 336 -9.25 -14.55 12.76
C GLY A 336 -8.54 -14.22 14.08
N ALA A 337 -7.92 -13.07 14.21
CA ALA A 337 -7.35 -12.64 15.49
C ALA A 337 -8.51 -12.31 16.46
N GLY A 338 -8.61 -13.04 17.57
CA GLY A 338 -9.69 -12.91 18.56
C GLY A 338 -10.50 -14.19 18.80
N SER A 339 -10.20 -15.30 18.10
CA SER A 339 -10.87 -16.59 18.32
C SER A 339 -10.10 -17.56 19.23
N GLU A 340 -8.92 -17.20 19.72
CA GLU A 340 -8.10 -18.07 20.56
C GLU A 340 -8.31 -17.94 22.08
N GLU A 341 -9.16 -17.02 22.57
CA GLU A 341 -9.41 -16.86 24.01
C GLU A 341 -10.54 -17.73 24.59
N THR A 342 -11.03 -18.74 23.85
CA THR A 342 -12.15 -19.58 24.38
C THR A 342 -11.82 -21.08 24.44
N ILE A 343 -10.56 -21.49 24.47
CA ILE A 343 -10.18 -22.89 24.70
C ILE A 343 -9.06 -22.97 25.76
N GLN A 344 -9.31 -22.44 26.94
CA GLN A 344 -8.67 -22.86 28.18
C GLN A 344 -9.63 -22.48 29.32
N ASP A 345 -10.52 -23.36 29.68
CA ASP A 345 -11.08 -23.63 31.00
C ASP A 345 -12.32 -24.54 30.86
N SER A 346 -12.07 -25.82 30.62
CA SER A 346 -13.03 -26.89 30.94
C SER A 346 -12.26 -28.19 31.05
N ASP A 347 -11.43 -28.28 32.08
CA ASP A 347 -11.04 -29.53 32.72
C ASP A 347 -10.88 -29.26 34.22
N ASP A 348 -11.98 -29.43 34.96
CA ASP A 348 -12.03 -29.85 36.32
C ASP A 348 -13.29 -30.75 36.52
#